data_53686ec690b6411dc9b43723c3613c38
#
_entry.id   53686ec690b6411dc9b43723c3613c38
#
_cell.length_a   1.000
_cell.length_b   1.000
_cell.length_c   1.000
_cell.angle_alpha   90.00
_cell.angle_beta   90.00
_cell.angle_gamma   90.00
#
_symmetry.space_group_name_H-M   'P 1'
#
loop_
_entity.id
_entity.type
_entity.pdbx_description
1 polymer ?
#
loop_
_entity_poly.entity_id
_entity_poly.type
_entity_poly.pdbx_seq_one_letter_code
_entity_poly.pdbx_strand_id
1 'polypeptide(L)'
;MRVEGPYLNPKRAGEQFAGKLKNPDKEEYTSLLESTDCIKRWDASPELPGALEFARYLKSKGVLVAVSHTESEYEGIKAAFEAGFTHTAHFYNGMPGFHKCREYKYEGTVESVYLTDGMTIELIADGIHLPATILRLAYKLKGVEKTCLVTDALAYAAADGMEITDPNVIIEDGVCKMADHSSLAGSIATMDILVRTMVKAGIPLADAVRMASETPARIMGVDDRKGALQKDMDADVLILDRELNIRAAWAMGRLVEDTNTLF
;
A
#
# COMPACT_ATOMS: atom_id res chain seq x y z
N MET A 1 6.57 8.34 -8.61
CA MET A 1 7.08 8.19 -7.20
C MET A 1 5.92 8.29 -6.24
N ARG A 2 5.89 7.45 -5.18
CA ARG A 2 5.05 7.57 -3.98
C ARG A 2 5.84 8.33 -2.92
N VAL A 3 5.18 9.23 -2.21
CA VAL A 3 5.71 9.89 -1.01
C VAL A 3 4.85 9.46 0.17
N GLU A 4 5.45 8.92 1.21
CA GLU A 4 4.78 8.56 2.45
C GLU A 4 5.26 9.50 3.56
N GLY A 5 4.34 10.27 4.11
CA GLY A 5 4.65 11.34 5.07
C GLY A 5 5.33 12.57 4.43
N PRO A 6 5.89 13.47 5.23
CA PRO A 6 5.95 13.49 6.69
C PRO A 6 4.62 13.87 7.38
N TYR A 7 3.54 14.02 6.65
CA TYR A 7 2.23 14.48 7.13
C TYR A 7 1.41 13.32 7.71
N LEU A 8 1.97 12.65 8.73
CA LEU A 8 1.39 11.46 9.37
C LEU A 8 1.16 11.72 10.86
N ASN A 9 0.17 11.02 11.44
CA ASN A 9 -0.14 11.14 12.86
C ASN A 9 0.96 10.49 13.72
N PRO A 10 1.65 11.25 14.59
CA PRO A 10 2.73 10.71 15.40
C PRO A 10 2.34 9.53 16.31
N LYS A 11 1.06 9.42 16.68
CA LYS A 11 0.56 8.29 17.48
C LYS A 11 0.52 6.97 16.70
N ARG A 12 0.59 7.04 15.37
CA ARG A 12 0.55 5.91 14.43
C ARG A 12 1.81 5.83 13.58
N ALA A 13 2.91 6.40 14.05
CA ALA A 13 4.15 6.55 13.29
C ALA A 13 4.70 5.22 12.71
N GLY A 14 4.51 4.08 13.41
CA GLY A 14 5.12 2.83 13.00
C GLY A 14 6.65 2.95 12.97
N GLU A 15 7.27 2.58 11.85
CA GLU A 15 8.70 2.76 11.62
C GLU A 15 9.10 4.21 11.29
N GLN A 16 8.14 5.07 10.98
CA GLN A 16 8.41 6.46 10.64
C GLN A 16 9.00 7.20 11.86
N PHE A 17 10.06 7.98 11.63
CA PHE A 17 10.69 8.73 12.71
C PHE A 17 9.75 9.82 13.23
N ALA A 18 9.09 9.57 14.37
CA ALA A 18 8.04 10.42 14.92
C ALA A 18 8.46 11.91 15.09
N GLY A 19 9.74 12.17 15.36
CA GLY A 19 10.28 13.54 15.48
C GLY A 19 10.35 14.33 14.17
N LYS A 20 10.12 13.70 13.03
CA LYS A 20 10.05 14.37 11.69
C LYS A 20 8.63 14.52 11.19
N LEU A 21 7.65 13.92 11.86
CA LEU A 21 6.24 14.02 11.47
C LEU A 21 5.69 15.40 11.82
N LYS A 22 4.89 15.95 10.94
CA LYS A 22 4.34 17.30 11.05
C LYS A 22 3.01 17.44 10.31
N ASN A 23 2.33 18.54 10.55
CA ASN A 23 1.15 18.92 9.78
C ASN A 23 1.54 19.31 8.34
N PRO A 24 0.65 19.16 7.35
CA PRO A 24 0.85 19.67 6.00
C PRO A 24 1.21 21.15 5.98
N ASP A 25 2.33 21.46 5.33
CA ASP A 25 2.80 22.84 5.11
C ASP A 25 2.58 23.22 3.65
N LYS A 26 1.80 24.28 3.42
CA LYS A 26 1.36 24.67 2.08
C LYS A 26 2.52 25.11 1.19
N GLU A 27 3.46 25.86 1.72
CA GLU A 27 4.61 26.34 0.94
C GLU A 27 5.51 25.16 0.56
N GLU A 28 5.74 24.24 1.50
CA GLU A 28 6.56 23.06 1.28
C GLU A 28 5.97 22.13 0.21
N TYR A 29 4.70 21.67 0.36
CA TYR A 29 4.15 20.73 -0.60
C TYR A 29 3.90 21.35 -1.97
N THR A 30 3.59 22.66 -2.03
CA THR A 30 3.44 23.38 -3.30
C THR A 30 4.79 23.46 -4.02
N SER A 31 5.83 23.93 -3.32
CA SER A 31 7.18 24.02 -3.87
C SER A 31 7.71 22.68 -4.36
N LEU A 32 7.48 21.60 -3.60
CA LEU A 32 7.91 20.27 -3.98
C LEU A 32 7.20 19.76 -5.24
N LEU A 33 5.88 19.92 -5.32
CA LEU A 33 5.11 19.50 -6.50
C LEU A 33 5.38 20.34 -7.74
N GLU A 34 5.78 21.60 -7.59
CA GLU A 34 6.19 22.46 -8.71
C GLU A 34 7.61 22.14 -9.19
N SER A 35 8.44 21.54 -8.34
CA SER A 35 9.81 21.18 -8.69
C SER A 35 9.94 19.90 -9.51
N THR A 36 8.91 19.03 -9.55
CA THR A 36 8.97 17.73 -10.21
C THR A 36 7.62 17.15 -10.57
N ASP A 37 7.53 16.51 -11.74
CA ASP A 37 6.37 15.73 -12.18
C ASP A 37 6.39 14.27 -11.70
N CYS A 38 7.43 13.88 -10.96
CA CYS A 38 7.62 12.47 -10.58
C CYS A 38 6.67 12.02 -9.47
N ILE A 39 6.15 12.93 -8.65
CA ILE A 39 5.24 12.59 -7.56
C ILE A 39 3.86 12.31 -8.15
N LYS A 40 3.42 11.05 -8.04
CA LYS A 40 2.11 10.60 -8.54
C LYS A 40 1.16 10.20 -7.41
N ARG A 41 1.69 10.01 -6.21
CA ARG A 41 0.92 9.68 -5.02
C ARG A 41 1.58 10.27 -3.78
N TRP A 42 0.76 10.74 -2.82
CA TRP A 42 1.22 11.20 -1.52
C TRP A 42 0.28 10.72 -0.41
N ASP A 43 0.85 10.04 0.59
CA ASP A 43 0.12 9.46 1.69
C ASP A 43 0.17 10.40 2.91
N ALA A 44 -0.97 10.61 3.55
CA ALA A 44 -1.10 11.50 4.71
C ALA A 44 -2.22 11.06 5.67
N SER A 45 -2.19 11.58 6.88
CA SER A 45 -3.25 11.40 7.89
C SER A 45 -4.29 12.50 7.75
N PRO A 46 -5.55 12.17 7.44
CA PRO A 46 -6.56 13.17 7.12
C PRO A 46 -7.02 14.03 8.28
N GLU A 47 -6.82 13.57 9.53
CA GLU A 47 -7.16 14.32 10.74
C GLU A 47 -6.21 15.45 11.09
N LEU A 48 -5.05 15.53 10.43
CA LEU A 48 -4.09 16.59 10.72
C LEU A 48 -4.60 17.95 10.26
N PRO A 49 -4.33 19.02 11.03
CA PRO A 49 -4.62 20.38 10.60
C PRO A 49 -4.05 20.67 9.20
N GLY A 50 -4.89 21.14 8.27
CA GLY A 50 -4.48 21.42 6.89
C GLY A 50 -4.53 20.23 5.93
N ALA A 51 -4.75 18.98 6.40
CA ALA A 51 -4.72 17.79 5.55
C ALA A 51 -5.82 17.78 4.46
N LEU A 52 -7.01 18.29 4.76
CA LEU A 52 -8.08 18.36 3.76
C LEU A 52 -7.80 19.42 2.67
N GLU A 53 -7.13 20.53 3.01
CA GLU A 53 -6.68 21.53 2.03
C GLU A 53 -5.57 20.95 1.15
N PHE A 54 -4.61 20.28 1.76
CA PHE A 54 -3.55 19.52 1.09
C PHE A 54 -4.15 18.54 0.06
N ALA A 55 -5.12 17.71 0.47
CA ALA A 55 -5.75 16.75 -0.42
C ALA A 55 -6.44 17.41 -1.63
N ARG A 56 -7.20 18.49 -1.41
CA ARG A 56 -7.83 19.25 -2.51
C ARG A 56 -6.80 19.79 -3.49
N TYR A 57 -5.68 20.30 -2.98
CA TYR A 57 -4.60 20.79 -3.82
C TYR A 57 -3.96 19.67 -4.66
N LEU A 58 -3.60 18.56 -4.05
CA LEU A 58 -3.02 17.41 -4.76
C LEU A 58 -3.98 16.86 -5.83
N LYS A 59 -5.25 16.71 -5.48
CA LYS A 59 -6.31 16.30 -6.43
C LYS A 59 -6.36 17.25 -7.64
N SER A 60 -6.23 18.56 -7.43
CA SER A 60 -6.20 19.54 -8.52
C SER A 60 -4.98 19.43 -9.44
N LYS A 61 -3.90 18.79 -8.95
CA LYS A 61 -2.66 18.51 -9.69
C LYS A 61 -2.63 17.09 -10.28
N GLY A 62 -3.70 16.30 -10.12
CA GLY A 62 -3.77 14.93 -10.60
C GLY A 62 -2.89 13.96 -9.80
N VAL A 63 -2.57 14.29 -8.55
CA VAL A 63 -1.80 13.44 -7.64
C VAL A 63 -2.76 12.67 -6.75
N LEU A 64 -2.62 11.35 -6.70
CA LEU A 64 -3.39 10.47 -5.83
C LEU A 64 -3.06 10.76 -4.36
N VAL A 65 -4.09 10.95 -3.53
CA VAL A 65 -3.91 11.11 -2.08
C VAL A 65 -4.43 9.88 -1.37
N ALA A 66 -3.61 9.31 -0.49
CA ALA A 66 -3.98 8.12 0.27
C ALA A 66 -3.99 8.39 1.78
N VAL A 67 -4.97 7.80 2.44
CA VAL A 67 -5.05 7.74 3.91
C VAL A 67 -3.95 6.79 4.41
N SER A 68 -3.15 7.24 5.35
CA SER A 68 -2.07 6.46 5.96
C SER A 68 -1.82 6.92 7.41
N HIS A 69 -1.39 5.99 8.28
CA HIS A 69 -0.96 6.27 9.67
C HIS A 69 -1.91 7.21 10.44
N THR A 70 -3.16 6.84 10.57
CA THR A 70 -4.27 7.70 10.98
C THR A 70 -5.04 7.14 12.19
N GLU A 71 -5.70 8.01 12.92
CA GLU A 71 -6.73 7.65 13.92
C GLU A 71 -8.14 8.11 13.49
N SER A 72 -8.32 8.50 12.22
CA SER A 72 -9.61 8.99 11.74
C SER A 72 -10.70 7.93 11.82
N GLU A 73 -11.83 8.33 12.37
CA GLU A 73 -13.08 7.58 12.42
C GLU A 73 -14.00 7.97 11.24
N TYR A 74 -15.24 7.49 11.22
CA TYR A 74 -16.13 7.56 10.06
C TYR A 74 -16.34 8.95 9.49
N GLU A 75 -16.67 9.94 10.30
CA GLU A 75 -16.90 11.30 9.80
C GLU A 75 -15.62 11.96 9.26
N GLY A 76 -14.47 11.63 9.86
CA GLY A 76 -13.15 12.07 9.38
C GLY A 76 -12.79 11.44 8.02
N ILE A 77 -13.01 10.14 7.86
CA ILE A 77 -12.77 9.42 6.59
C ILE A 77 -13.73 9.91 5.49
N LYS A 78 -14.99 10.16 5.82
CA LYS A 78 -15.95 10.74 4.88
C LYS A 78 -15.53 12.11 4.39
N ALA A 79 -15.15 13.01 5.31
CA ALA A 79 -14.65 14.33 4.97
C ALA A 79 -13.34 14.27 4.14
N ALA A 80 -12.47 13.32 4.47
CA ALA A 80 -11.24 13.05 3.71
C ALA A 80 -11.56 12.60 2.29
N PHE A 81 -12.51 11.70 2.10
CA PHE A 81 -12.93 11.23 0.78
C PHE A 81 -13.49 12.38 -0.08
N GLU A 82 -14.34 13.21 0.49
CA GLU A 82 -14.86 14.42 -0.19
C GLU A 82 -13.75 15.40 -0.57
N ALA A 83 -12.70 15.50 0.27
CA ALA A 83 -11.54 16.34 -0.01
C ALA A 83 -10.59 15.77 -1.08
N GLY A 84 -10.63 14.46 -1.34
CA GLY A 84 -9.81 13.84 -2.38
C GLY A 84 -8.94 12.67 -1.95
N PHE A 85 -8.99 12.23 -0.69
CA PHE A 85 -8.41 10.96 -0.28
C PHE A 85 -9.25 9.82 -0.83
N THR A 86 -8.78 9.16 -1.88
CA THR A 86 -9.54 8.10 -2.57
C THR A 86 -8.93 6.72 -2.40
N HIS A 87 -7.82 6.63 -1.69
CA HIS A 87 -7.06 5.42 -1.49
C HIS A 87 -6.63 5.27 -0.04
N THR A 88 -6.34 4.04 0.41
CA THR A 88 -5.84 3.76 1.76
C THR A 88 -4.60 2.88 1.65
N ALA A 89 -3.48 3.39 2.14
CA ALA A 89 -2.18 2.71 2.14
C ALA A 89 -2.19 1.55 3.14
N HIS A 90 -1.45 0.48 2.84
CA HIS A 90 -1.19 -0.70 3.71
C HIS A 90 -2.32 -0.95 4.73
N PHE A 91 -3.53 -1.10 4.21
CA PHE A 91 -4.78 -1.16 4.98
C PHE A 91 -4.70 -2.14 6.16
N TYR A 92 -5.24 -1.77 7.31
CA TYR A 92 -5.10 -2.35 8.65
C TYR A 92 -3.81 -1.96 9.40
N ASN A 93 -2.75 -1.54 8.71
CA ASN A 93 -1.49 -1.17 9.36
C ASN A 93 -1.45 0.33 9.64
N GLY A 94 -0.96 0.72 10.81
CA GLY A 94 -0.91 2.13 11.21
C GLY A 94 -2.28 2.80 11.38
N MET A 95 -3.35 2.03 11.59
CA MET A 95 -4.72 2.54 11.76
C MET A 95 -5.56 1.67 12.70
N PRO A 96 -6.53 2.25 13.45
CA PRO A 96 -7.38 1.47 14.33
C PRO A 96 -8.49 0.76 13.57
N GLY A 97 -8.85 -0.43 14.03
CA GLY A 97 -10.13 -1.08 13.75
C GLY A 97 -11.11 -0.87 14.90
N PHE A 98 -12.25 -1.57 14.82
CA PHE A 98 -13.26 -1.61 15.88
C PHE A 98 -12.63 -1.85 17.25
N HIS A 99 -12.92 -0.97 18.20
CA HIS A 99 -12.31 -1.01 19.51
C HIS A 99 -13.27 -0.62 20.62
N LYS A 100 -12.83 -0.84 21.86
CA LYS A 100 -13.57 -0.48 23.07
C LYS A 100 -12.77 0.59 23.83
N CYS A 101 -13.47 1.68 24.20
CA CYS A 101 -12.96 2.68 25.12
C CYS A 101 -13.90 2.72 26.34
N ARG A 102 -13.41 2.31 27.51
CA ARG A 102 -14.20 2.03 28.70
C ARG A 102 -15.34 1.02 28.40
N GLU A 103 -16.59 1.37 28.62
CA GLU A 103 -17.77 0.53 28.35
C GLU A 103 -18.32 0.69 26.92
N TYR A 104 -17.93 1.73 26.20
CA TYR A 104 -18.42 2.06 24.87
C TYR A 104 -17.61 1.40 23.75
N LYS A 105 -18.25 1.19 22.62
CA LYS A 105 -17.64 0.62 21.41
C LYS A 105 -17.59 1.70 20.34
N TYR A 106 -16.49 1.71 19.61
CA TYR A 106 -16.23 2.67 18.55
C TYR A 106 -15.75 1.93 17.29
N GLU A 107 -16.14 2.46 16.14
CA GLU A 107 -15.50 2.10 14.89
C GLU A 107 -14.09 2.70 14.83
N GLY A 108 -13.27 2.12 13.98
CA GLY A 108 -11.98 2.70 13.63
C GLY A 108 -11.92 3.11 12.16
N THR A 109 -10.75 3.46 11.69
CA THR A 109 -10.49 3.76 10.29
C THR A 109 -10.86 2.58 9.38
N VAL A 110 -10.63 1.34 9.84
CA VAL A 110 -10.88 0.13 9.05
C VAL A 110 -12.36 0.03 8.65
N GLU A 111 -13.27 0.12 9.60
CA GLU A 111 -14.72 0.05 9.33
C GLU A 111 -15.17 1.25 8.50
N SER A 112 -14.63 2.42 8.78
CA SER A 112 -14.93 3.67 8.08
C SER A 112 -14.57 3.60 6.59
N VAL A 113 -13.41 3.04 6.28
CA VAL A 113 -12.96 2.82 4.89
C VAL A 113 -13.81 1.77 4.19
N TYR A 114 -14.22 0.69 4.89
CA TYR A 114 -15.14 -0.28 4.31
C TYR A 114 -16.49 0.32 3.92
N LEU A 115 -17.03 1.21 4.75
CA LEU A 115 -18.31 1.88 4.52
C LEU A 115 -18.22 3.01 3.46
N THR A 116 -17.02 3.46 3.12
CA THR A 116 -16.81 4.47 2.09
C THR A 116 -16.59 3.79 0.74
N ASP A 117 -17.67 3.60 -0.02
CA ASP A 117 -17.70 2.78 -1.24
C ASP A 117 -16.66 3.20 -2.30
N GLY A 118 -16.39 4.50 -2.42
CA GLY A 118 -15.44 5.03 -3.41
C GLY A 118 -13.97 4.82 -3.07
N MET A 119 -13.63 4.44 -1.84
CA MET A 119 -12.25 4.23 -1.42
C MET A 119 -11.70 2.88 -1.86
N THR A 120 -10.49 2.90 -2.39
CA THR A 120 -9.67 1.72 -2.69
C THR A 120 -8.68 1.45 -1.56
N ILE A 121 -8.21 0.21 -1.46
CA ILE A 121 -7.32 -0.24 -0.38
C ILE A 121 -6.10 -0.99 -0.91
N GLU A 122 -5.00 -0.96 -0.17
CA GLU A 122 -3.83 -1.82 -0.36
C GLU A 122 -3.74 -2.89 0.73
N LEU A 123 -3.34 -4.09 0.38
CA LEU A 123 -3.09 -5.17 1.34
C LEU A 123 -1.63 -5.63 1.26
N ILE A 124 -0.95 -5.68 2.41
CA ILE A 124 0.31 -6.40 2.56
C ILE A 124 -0.04 -7.87 2.78
N ALA A 125 -0.10 -8.63 1.69
CA ALA A 125 -0.57 -10.02 1.70
C ALA A 125 0.60 -11.01 1.83
N ASP A 126 1.55 -10.75 2.72
CA ASP A 126 2.71 -11.61 2.98
C ASP A 126 2.38 -12.80 3.89
N GLY A 127 1.18 -12.82 4.48
CA GLY A 127 0.72 -13.84 5.42
C GLY A 127 1.19 -13.61 6.87
N ILE A 128 1.88 -12.50 7.12
CA ILE A 128 2.37 -12.10 8.43
C ILE A 128 1.64 -10.83 8.90
N HIS A 129 1.64 -9.77 8.09
CA HIS A 129 0.90 -8.54 8.38
C HIS A 129 -0.60 -8.78 8.50
N LEU A 130 -1.16 -9.59 7.60
CA LEU A 130 -2.59 -9.89 7.59
C LEU A 130 -2.82 -11.41 7.53
N PRO A 131 -3.58 -11.98 8.49
CA PRO A 131 -3.94 -13.38 8.42
C PRO A 131 -4.93 -13.65 7.26
N ALA A 132 -4.94 -14.88 6.76
CA ALA A 132 -5.77 -15.29 5.62
C ALA A 132 -7.27 -14.94 5.76
N THR A 133 -7.80 -14.96 6.99
CA THR A 133 -9.19 -14.58 7.28
C THR A 133 -9.46 -13.10 7.00
N ILE A 134 -8.51 -12.22 7.31
CA ILE A 134 -8.62 -10.79 7.03
C ILE A 134 -8.43 -10.50 5.54
N LEU A 135 -7.50 -11.17 4.86
CA LEU A 135 -7.35 -11.06 3.40
C LEU A 135 -8.65 -11.44 2.68
N ARG A 136 -9.31 -12.54 3.11
CA ARG A 136 -10.62 -12.95 2.57
C ARG A 136 -11.73 -11.96 2.89
N LEU A 137 -11.73 -11.37 4.09
CA LEU A 137 -12.72 -10.37 4.49
C LEU A 137 -12.59 -9.11 3.61
N ALA A 138 -11.38 -8.60 3.44
CA ALA A 138 -11.10 -7.45 2.60
C ALA A 138 -11.53 -7.68 1.14
N TYR A 139 -11.13 -8.83 0.57
CA TYR A 139 -11.57 -9.24 -0.77
C TYR A 139 -13.10 -9.33 -0.89
N LYS A 140 -13.78 -9.90 0.12
CA LYS A 140 -15.24 -10.03 0.12
C LYS A 140 -15.96 -8.68 0.18
N LEU A 141 -15.45 -7.72 0.93
CA LEU A 141 -16.08 -6.43 1.16
C LEU A 141 -15.76 -5.40 0.08
N LYS A 142 -14.52 -5.34 -0.41
CA LYS A 142 -14.07 -4.37 -1.42
C LYS A 142 -14.03 -4.93 -2.83
N GLY A 143 -13.86 -6.23 -2.98
CA GLY A 143 -13.73 -6.88 -4.28
C GLY A 143 -12.40 -6.58 -4.97
N VAL A 144 -12.17 -7.25 -6.10
CA VAL A 144 -10.93 -7.16 -6.89
C VAL A 144 -10.70 -5.74 -7.44
N GLU A 145 -11.77 -5.03 -7.78
CA GLU A 145 -11.70 -3.71 -8.40
C GLU A 145 -11.24 -2.60 -7.44
N LYS A 146 -11.38 -2.81 -6.13
CA LYS A 146 -11.06 -1.79 -5.11
C LYS A 146 -9.95 -2.24 -4.17
N THR A 147 -9.34 -3.40 -4.42
CA THR A 147 -8.25 -3.94 -3.62
C THR A 147 -7.02 -4.14 -4.49
N CYS A 148 -5.90 -3.56 -4.12
CA CYS A 148 -4.60 -3.89 -4.71
C CYS A 148 -3.65 -4.49 -3.67
N LEU A 149 -2.61 -5.17 -4.16
CA LEU A 149 -1.54 -5.69 -3.33
C LEU A 149 -0.39 -4.69 -3.31
N VAL A 150 0.27 -4.57 -2.16
CA VAL A 150 1.48 -3.79 -1.96
C VAL A 150 2.45 -4.61 -1.11
N THR A 151 3.71 -4.62 -1.48
CA THR A 151 4.74 -5.30 -0.70
C THR A 151 5.08 -4.52 0.56
N ASP A 152 5.04 -3.21 0.49
CA ASP A 152 5.54 -2.29 1.53
C ASP A 152 6.96 -2.70 1.97
N ALA A 153 7.76 -3.09 0.97
CA ALA A 153 9.04 -3.71 1.18
C ALA A 153 10.11 -2.66 1.49
N LEU A 154 10.89 -2.94 2.52
CA LEU A 154 12.11 -2.20 2.83
C LEU A 154 13.22 -2.52 1.82
N ALA A 155 14.28 -1.73 1.84
CA ALA A 155 15.47 -1.92 0.99
C ALA A 155 16.15 -3.29 1.17
N TYR A 156 15.84 -4.00 2.23
CA TYR A 156 16.36 -5.34 2.55
C TYR A 156 15.61 -6.48 1.83
N ALA A 157 14.50 -6.19 1.17
CA ALA A 157 13.72 -7.20 0.44
C ALA A 157 14.51 -7.73 -0.76
N ALA A 158 14.50 -9.04 -0.95
CA ALA A 158 15.23 -9.75 -2.02
C ALA A 158 16.74 -9.47 -2.06
N ALA A 159 17.33 -9.04 -0.95
CA ALA A 159 18.73 -8.67 -0.82
C ALA A 159 19.45 -9.68 0.09
N ASP A 160 19.77 -10.85 -0.47
CA ASP A 160 20.49 -11.90 0.26
C ASP A 160 21.83 -11.38 0.79
N GLY A 161 22.01 -11.45 2.12
CA GLY A 161 23.25 -11.05 2.79
C GLY A 161 23.46 -9.54 2.94
N MET A 162 22.45 -8.72 2.69
CA MET A 162 22.57 -7.28 2.97
C MET A 162 22.57 -7.04 4.49
N GLU A 163 23.53 -6.24 4.95
CA GLU A 163 23.58 -5.81 6.34
C GLU A 163 22.46 -4.78 6.62
N ILE A 164 21.74 -5.01 7.74
CA ILE A 164 20.74 -4.04 8.21
C ILE A 164 21.48 -2.84 8.80
N THR A 165 21.33 -1.69 8.17
CA THR A 165 22.01 -0.44 8.58
C THR A 165 21.18 0.41 9.50
N ASP A 166 19.85 0.20 9.58
CA ASP A 166 18.99 0.91 10.54
C ASP A 166 19.00 0.20 11.89
N PRO A 167 19.49 0.85 12.96
CA PRO A 167 19.56 0.24 14.28
C PRO A 167 18.17 0.00 14.93
N ASN A 168 17.11 0.61 14.37
CA ASN A 168 15.75 0.45 14.87
C ASN A 168 15.01 -0.71 14.23
N VAL A 169 15.60 -1.38 13.23
CA VAL A 169 14.96 -2.47 12.48
C VAL A 169 15.76 -3.75 12.63
N ILE A 170 15.07 -4.86 12.84
CA ILE A 170 15.65 -6.20 12.83
C ILE A 170 14.88 -7.10 11.86
N ILE A 171 15.55 -8.10 11.27
CA ILE A 171 14.91 -9.16 10.51
C ILE A 171 14.94 -10.44 11.36
N GLU A 172 13.77 -10.90 11.73
CA GLU A 172 13.59 -12.09 12.55
C GLU A 172 12.32 -12.83 12.12
N ASP A 173 12.33 -14.17 12.15
CA ASP A 173 11.20 -15.00 11.69
C ASP A 173 10.74 -14.71 10.25
N GLY A 174 11.63 -14.24 9.37
CA GLY A 174 11.31 -13.93 7.98
C GLY A 174 10.52 -12.62 7.78
N VAL A 175 10.55 -11.72 8.75
CA VAL A 175 9.86 -10.41 8.69
C VAL A 175 10.70 -9.30 9.32
N CYS A 176 10.51 -8.08 8.84
CA CYS A 176 11.06 -6.90 9.50
C CYS A 176 10.22 -6.53 10.72
N LYS A 177 10.90 -6.24 11.83
CA LYS A 177 10.31 -5.80 13.10
C LYS A 177 11.04 -4.55 13.59
N MET A 178 10.36 -3.72 14.36
CA MET A 178 11.05 -2.73 15.17
C MET A 178 11.93 -3.44 16.19
N ALA A 179 13.13 -2.94 16.45
CA ALA A 179 14.10 -3.56 17.37
C ALA A 179 13.59 -3.69 18.81
N ASP A 180 12.62 -2.83 19.19
CA ASP A 180 11.93 -2.89 20.47
C ASP A 180 10.70 -3.83 20.49
N HIS A 181 10.46 -4.55 19.39
CA HIS A 181 9.31 -5.44 19.18
C HIS A 181 7.93 -4.79 19.34
N SER A 182 7.84 -3.47 19.21
CA SER A 182 6.57 -2.73 19.32
C SER A 182 5.64 -2.93 18.13
N SER A 183 6.19 -3.17 16.92
CA SER A 183 5.43 -3.39 15.69
C SER A 183 6.26 -4.08 14.61
N LEU A 184 5.60 -4.51 13.53
CA LEU A 184 6.28 -4.79 12.27
C LEU A 184 6.79 -3.49 11.65
N ALA A 185 7.82 -3.59 10.83
CA ALA A 185 8.51 -2.46 10.20
C ALA A 185 8.61 -2.70 8.70
N GLY A 186 7.52 -2.44 7.97
CA GLY A 186 7.42 -2.80 6.56
C GLY A 186 7.61 -4.30 6.30
N SER A 187 7.89 -4.71 5.07
CA SER A 187 8.07 -6.10 4.73
C SER A 187 9.40 -6.40 4.02
N ILE A 188 9.71 -7.69 3.87
CA ILE A 188 10.74 -8.21 2.96
C ILE A 188 10.14 -9.11 1.88
N ALA A 189 8.82 -9.12 1.78
CA ALA A 189 8.12 -9.95 0.80
C ALA A 189 8.19 -9.37 -0.61
N THR A 190 8.28 -10.26 -1.58
CA THR A 190 8.16 -9.92 -3.01
C THR A 190 6.71 -10.11 -3.49
N MET A 191 6.33 -9.48 -4.59
CA MET A 191 4.93 -9.48 -5.08
C MET A 191 4.42 -10.90 -5.41
N ASP A 192 5.27 -11.79 -5.88
CA ASP A 192 4.93 -13.19 -6.15
C ASP A 192 4.54 -13.95 -4.86
N ILE A 193 5.19 -13.64 -3.72
CA ILE A 193 4.81 -14.18 -2.40
C ILE A 193 3.40 -13.72 -2.04
N LEU A 194 3.08 -12.43 -2.27
CA LEU A 194 1.76 -11.88 -1.99
C LEU A 194 0.67 -12.59 -2.81
N VAL A 195 0.90 -12.77 -4.12
CA VAL A 195 -0.04 -13.49 -4.99
C VAL A 195 -0.23 -14.93 -4.52
N ARG A 196 0.86 -15.66 -4.21
CA ARG A 196 0.78 -17.02 -3.66
C ARG A 196 -0.02 -17.08 -2.36
N THR A 197 0.18 -16.10 -1.48
CA THR A 197 -0.54 -16.01 -0.20
C THR A 197 -2.02 -15.77 -0.40
N MET A 198 -2.41 -14.88 -1.32
CA MET A 198 -3.82 -14.67 -1.68
C MET A 198 -4.47 -15.96 -2.20
N VAL A 199 -3.78 -16.68 -3.09
CA VAL A 199 -4.28 -17.96 -3.61
C VAL A 199 -4.42 -19.00 -2.47
N LYS A 200 -3.43 -19.11 -1.58
CA LYS A 200 -3.51 -19.97 -0.40
C LYS A 200 -4.63 -19.58 0.55
N ALA A 201 -4.96 -18.30 0.64
CA ALA A 201 -6.10 -17.80 1.40
C ALA A 201 -7.47 -18.14 0.74
N GLY A 202 -7.48 -18.70 -0.46
CA GLY A 202 -8.68 -19.12 -1.19
C GLY A 202 -9.26 -18.05 -2.12
N ILE A 203 -8.49 -17.02 -2.47
CA ILE A 203 -8.84 -16.06 -3.51
C ILE A 203 -8.49 -16.65 -4.90
N PRO A 204 -9.36 -16.53 -5.91
CA PRO A 204 -9.05 -17.00 -7.27
C PRO A 204 -7.74 -16.41 -7.81
N LEU A 205 -6.92 -17.23 -8.47
CA LEU A 205 -5.64 -16.78 -9.03
C LEU A 205 -5.79 -15.56 -9.94
N ALA A 206 -6.80 -15.57 -10.81
CA ALA A 206 -7.06 -14.45 -11.71
C ALA A 206 -7.29 -13.14 -10.95
N ASP A 207 -8.03 -13.17 -9.84
CA ASP A 207 -8.29 -12.00 -9.03
C ASP A 207 -7.05 -11.57 -8.23
N ALA A 208 -6.27 -12.53 -7.70
CA ALA A 208 -4.99 -12.23 -7.04
C ALA A 208 -4.00 -11.54 -7.99
N VAL A 209 -3.91 -12.00 -9.24
CA VAL A 209 -3.09 -11.37 -10.28
C VAL A 209 -3.63 -9.98 -10.64
N ARG A 210 -4.94 -9.81 -10.80
CA ARG A 210 -5.54 -8.49 -11.07
C ARG A 210 -5.26 -7.50 -9.95
N MET A 211 -5.34 -7.92 -8.69
CA MET A 211 -4.98 -7.08 -7.54
C MET A 211 -3.50 -6.71 -7.50
N ALA A 212 -2.63 -7.47 -8.14
CA ALA A 212 -1.19 -7.19 -8.24
C ALA A 212 -0.80 -6.40 -9.50
N SER A 213 -1.70 -6.24 -10.48
CA SER A 213 -1.38 -5.67 -11.80
C SER A 213 -2.40 -4.65 -12.30
N GLU A 214 -3.57 -5.08 -12.75
CA GLU A 214 -4.61 -4.26 -13.37
C GLU A 214 -5.19 -3.22 -12.39
N THR A 215 -5.55 -3.67 -11.19
CA THR A 215 -6.15 -2.80 -10.19
C THR A 215 -5.22 -1.67 -9.74
N PRO A 216 -3.94 -1.92 -9.37
CA PRO A 216 -3.03 -0.83 -9.05
C PRO A 216 -2.71 0.07 -10.26
N ALA A 217 -2.65 -0.46 -11.49
CA ALA A 217 -2.46 0.35 -12.69
C ALA A 217 -3.61 1.35 -12.87
N ARG A 218 -4.86 0.90 -12.69
CA ARG A 218 -6.04 1.75 -12.76
C ARG A 218 -6.09 2.78 -11.62
N ILE A 219 -5.77 2.39 -10.39
CA ILE A 219 -5.70 3.32 -9.25
C ILE A 219 -4.68 4.43 -9.50
N MET A 220 -3.55 4.09 -10.12
CA MET A 220 -2.48 5.04 -10.46
C MET A 220 -2.70 5.79 -11.79
N GLY A 221 -3.79 5.47 -12.53
CA GLY A 221 -4.11 6.11 -13.80
C GLY A 221 -3.10 5.82 -14.92
N VAL A 222 -2.58 4.58 -14.97
CA VAL A 222 -1.63 4.09 -15.99
C VAL A 222 -2.11 2.81 -16.67
N ASP A 223 -3.40 2.51 -16.54
CA ASP A 223 -4.05 1.34 -17.10
C ASP A 223 -4.25 1.41 -18.64
N ASP A 224 -3.96 2.54 -19.23
CA ASP A 224 -3.82 2.74 -20.67
C ASP A 224 -2.59 2.05 -21.27
N ARG A 225 -1.58 1.74 -20.43
CA ARG A 225 -0.32 1.16 -20.89
C ARG A 225 0.23 0.03 -20.01
N LYS A 226 -0.30 -0.18 -18.80
CA LYS A 226 0.18 -1.19 -17.84
C LYS A 226 -0.97 -1.99 -17.23
N GLY A 227 -0.62 -3.17 -16.68
CA GLY A 227 -1.52 -3.98 -15.87
C GLY A 227 -2.26 -5.07 -16.63
N ALA A 228 -2.20 -5.12 -17.96
CA ALA A 228 -2.83 -6.14 -18.76
C ALA A 228 -1.96 -6.56 -19.97
N LEU A 229 -2.22 -7.75 -20.50
CA LEU A 229 -1.61 -8.24 -21.74
C LEU A 229 -2.54 -7.91 -22.92
N GLN A 230 -2.40 -6.70 -23.44
CA GLN A 230 -3.19 -6.20 -24.56
C GLN A 230 -2.27 -5.56 -25.61
N LYS A 231 -2.77 -5.48 -26.86
CA LYS A 231 -2.04 -4.79 -27.93
C LYS A 231 -1.82 -3.32 -27.55
N ASP A 232 -0.64 -2.82 -27.88
CA ASP A 232 -0.21 -1.43 -27.67
C ASP A 232 0.06 -1.06 -26.19
N MET A 233 0.00 -2.01 -25.25
CA MET A 233 0.46 -1.84 -23.88
C MET A 233 1.96 -2.17 -23.75
N ASP A 234 2.57 -1.70 -22.65
CA ASP A 234 3.94 -2.07 -22.30
C ASP A 234 4.00 -3.60 -22.13
N ALA A 235 5.02 -4.23 -22.70
CA ALA A 235 5.22 -5.66 -22.57
C ALA A 235 5.93 -5.99 -21.25
N ASP A 236 5.24 -5.80 -20.15
CA ASP A 236 5.64 -6.24 -18.82
C ASP A 236 5.03 -7.64 -18.60
N VAL A 237 5.82 -8.68 -18.72
CA VAL A 237 5.33 -10.07 -18.77
C VAL A 237 6.10 -10.94 -17.79
N LEU A 238 5.38 -11.74 -17.02
CA LEU A 238 5.95 -12.80 -16.19
C LEU A 238 5.52 -14.16 -16.70
N ILE A 239 6.44 -15.11 -16.77
CA ILE A 239 6.13 -16.54 -16.91
C ILE A 239 6.32 -17.16 -15.53
N LEU A 240 5.27 -17.84 -15.06
CA LEU A 240 5.24 -18.53 -13.78
C LEU A 240 5.06 -20.03 -14.00
N ASP A 241 5.65 -20.84 -13.13
CA ASP A 241 5.34 -22.25 -13.05
C ASP A 241 4.00 -22.52 -12.33
N ARG A 242 3.65 -23.80 -12.14
CA ARG A 242 2.41 -24.19 -11.46
C ARG A 242 2.39 -23.84 -9.97
N GLU A 243 3.55 -23.70 -9.36
CA GLU A 243 3.78 -23.28 -7.97
C GLU A 243 3.84 -21.74 -7.85
N LEU A 244 3.67 -21.02 -8.98
CA LEU A 244 3.74 -19.57 -9.10
C LEU A 244 5.13 -19.00 -8.83
N ASN A 245 6.19 -19.75 -9.08
CA ASN A 245 7.55 -19.23 -9.07
C ASN A 245 7.85 -18.56 -10.41
N ILE A 246 8.58 -17.45 -10.38
CA ILE A 246 8.99 -16.71 -11.59
C ILE A 246 10.01 -17.55 -12.36
N ARG A 247 9.76 -17.78 -13.63
CA ARG A 247 10.65 -18.49 -14.57
C ARG A 247 11.28 -17.53 -15.57
N ALA A 248 10.57 -16.51 -15.98
CA ALA A 248 11.13 -15.45 -16.80
C ALA A 248 10.33 -14.15 -16.58
N ALA A 249 11.02 -13.03 -16.74
CA ALA A 249 10.44 -11.69 -16.59
C ALA A 249 10.89 -10.77 -17.73
N TRP A 250 9.95 -10.05 -18.30
CA TRP A 250 10.20 -8.96 -19.24
C TRP A 250 9.68 -7.66 -18.68
N ALA A 251 10.44 -6.60 -18.86
CA ALA A 251 10.03 -5.24 -18.59
C ALA A 251 10.12 -4.41 -19.87
N MET A 252 9.02 -3.82 -20.31
CA MET A 252 8.91 -3.05 -21.55
C MET A 252 9.50 -3.82 -22.76
N GLY A 253 9.18 -5.12 -22.84
CA GLY A 253 9.64 -6.01 -23.92
C GLY A 253 11.08 -6.47 -23.83
N ARG A 254 11.84 -6.10 -22.80
CA ARG A 254 13.23 -6.54 -22.58
C ARG A 254 13.26 -7.63 -21.53
N LEU A 255 13.93 -8.74 -21.84
CA LEU A 255 14.17 -9.81 -20.87
C LEU A 255 15.01 -9.26 -19.71
N VAL A 256 14.49 -9.38 -18.49
CA VAL A 256 15.13 -8.91 -17.26
C VAL A 256 15.71 -10.09 -16.48
N GLU A 257 14.97 -11.21 -16.46
CA GLU A 257 15.35 -12.41 -15.77
C GLU A 257 14.95 -13.65 -16.58
N ASP A 258 15.86 -14.63 -16.65
CA ASP A 258 15.66 -15.94 -17.23
C ASP A 258 16.35 -16.97 -16.33
N THR A 259 15.60 -17.78 -15.62
CA THR A 259 16.16 -18.80 -14.72
C THR A 259 16.62 -20.06 -15.45
N ASN A 260 16.71 -20.04 -16.80
CA ASN A 260 17.26 -21.11 -17.67
C ASN A 260 16.69 -22.53 -17.43
N THR A 261 15.48 -22.63 -16.89
CA THR A 261 14.85 -23.91 -16.58
C THR A 261 13.46 -24.02 -17.18
N LEU A 262 13.18 -23.30 -18.28
CA LEU A 262 11.87 -23.31 -18.91
C LEU A 262 11.59 -24.57 -19.75
N PHE A 263 12.60 -25.41 -20.04
CA PHE A 263 12.45 -26.63 -20.87
C PHE A 263 13.34 -27.75 -20.40
#